data_13c232a945a584818edb151dcf3ae204
#
_entry.id   13c232a945a584818edb151dcf3ae204
#
_cell.length_a   1.000
_cell.length_b   1.000
_cell.length_c   1.000
_cell.angle_alpha   90.00
_cell.angle_beta   90.00
_cell.angle_gamma   90.00
#
_symmetry.space_group_name_H-M   'P 1'
#
loop_
_entity.id
_entity.type
_entity.pdbx_description
1 polymer ?
#
loop_
_entity_poly.entity_id
_entity_poly.type
_entity_poly.pdbx_seq_one_letter_code
_entity_poly.pdbx_strand_id
1 'polypeptide(L)'
;MSDTKTDVSNPEVLVREKLDELISFRKDNDSKTDFWAKQFDLGLAWVHFPEGSGGLNVNPKFQLLVNDTLRKEGISTNNRIANLLGIGMGAPTIVEYGTKDQIDKYLKPMFTAEEIWCQLFSEPGSGSDLASLSTKAIDDGDGYIVNGQKVWTTLGHLSKWGLLVTRTDPDVPKHRGLTFFIVDMESEGVEVRPLRQITGEAEFNEVYFTDVKIPKENVLGEVGDGWRVSLAILMNERVAIGGNVRQRGSGAPGHLVQLWKDRNLDDPVIKDKLVELWIQQEAVRLTNMRASEL
;
A
#
# COMPACT_ATOMS: atom_id res chain seq x y z
N MET A 1 -1.65 45.96 14.85
CA MET A 1 -2.09 44.80 14.07
C MET A 1 -0.87 44.35 13.27
N SER A 2 -0.14 43.34 13.76
CA SER A 2 1.04 42.80 13.09
C SER A 2 0.59 41.66 12.23
N ASP A 3 0.56 41.87 10.91
CA ASP A 3 0.43 40.82 9.91
C ASP A 3 1.62 39.84 10.10
N THR A 4 1.38 38.74 10.76
CA THR A 4 2.27 37.57 10.71
C THR A 4 2.15 36.99 9.30
N LYS A 5 3.01 37.46 8.38
CA LYS A 5 3.28 36.74 7.14
C LYS A 5 3.80 35.37 7.53
N THR A 6 2.96 34.35 7.36
CA THR A 6 3.36 32.94 7.49
C THR A 6 4.52 32.72 6.53
N ASP A 7 5.67 32.30 7.04
CA ASP A 7 6.84 31.95 6.23
C ASP A 7 6.54 30.61 5.53
N VAL A 8 5.98 30.69 4.33
CA VAL A 8 5.58 29.56 3.47
C VAL A 8 6.82 28.71 3.06
N SER A 9 8.04 29.12 3.43
CA SER A 9 9.28 28.42 3.08
C SER A 9 9.65 27.25 4.00
N ASN A 10 8.96 27.09 5.17
CA ASN A 10 9.27 26.00 6.10
C ASN A 10 8.26 24.83 5.96
N PRO A 11 8.67 23.68 5.40
CA PRO A 11 7.79 22.53 5.21
C PRO A 11 7.15 22.00 6.50
N GLU A 12 7.84 22.11 7.64
CA GLU A 12 7.27 21.68 8.92
C GLU A 12 6.10 22.57 9.36
N VAL A 13 6.22 23.88 9.17
CA VAL A 13 5.15 24.83 9.48
C VAL A 13 3.93 24.53 8.62
N LEU A 14 4.12 24.34 7.31
CA LEU A 14 3.03 23.97 6.40
C LEU A 14 2.32 22.69 6.83
N VAL A 15 3.06 21.63 7.17
CA VAL A 15 2.48 20.37 7.61
C VAL A 15 1.71 20.54 8.92
N ARG A 16 2.20 21.33 9.87
CA ARG A 16 1.50 21.60 11.14
C ARG A 16 0.21 22.40 10.92
N GLU A 17 0.22 23.43 10.10
CA GLU A 17 -0.98 24.22 9.75
C GLU A 17 -2.06 23.32 9.13
N LYS A 18 -1.68 22.43 8.20
CA LYS A 18 -2.60 21.46 7.59
C LYS A 18 -3.13 20.43 8.60
N LEU A 19 -2.30 20.00 9.56
CA LEU A 19 -2.73 19.12 10.65
C LEU A 19 -3.73 19.80 11.59
N ASP A 20 -3.50 21.07 11.95
CA ASP A 20 -4.42 21.82 12.81
C ASP A 20 -5.78 22.01 12.12
N GLU A 21 -5.77 22.27 10.79
CA GLU A 21 -6.99 22.31 9.98
C GLU A 21 -7.73 20.96 9.99
N LEU A 22 -7.01 19.86 9.79
CA LEU A 22 -7.58 18.51 9.78
C LEU A 22 -8.18 18.11 11.14
N ILE A 23 -7.46 18.41 12.24
CA ILE A 23 -7.93 18.11 13.60
C ILE A 23 -9.16 18.94 13.93
N SER A 24 -9.20 20.20 13.52
CA SER A 24 -10.37 21.06 13.70
C SER A 24 -11.59 20.50 12.92
N PHE A 25 -11.39 20.07 11.69
CA PHE A 25 -12.43 19.41 10.90
C PHE A 25 -13.00 18.18 11.60
N ARG A 26 -12.15 17.37 12.27
CA ARG A 26 -12.57 16.15 12.97
C ARG A 26 -13.52 16.43 14.15
N LYS A 27 -13.39 17.57 14.81
CA LYS A 27 -14.25 17.94 15.94
C LYS A 27 -15.70 18.14 15.55
N ASP A 28 -15.91 18.56 14.31
CA ASP A 28 -17.23 18.90 13.76
C ASP A 28 -17.80 17.76 12.88
N ASN A 29 -17.03 16.70 12.62
CA ASN A 29 -17.42 15.62 11.72
C ASN A 29 -16.98 14.24 12.24
N ASP A 30 -17.96 13.34 12.46
CA ASP A 30 -17.72 11.98 12.95
C ASP A 30 -17.46 10.95 11.85
N SER A 31 -17.69 11.29 10.57
CA SER A 31 -17.46 10.40 9.44
C SER A 31 -15.96 10.14 9.25
N LYS A 32 -15.57 8.87 9.27
CA LYS A 32 -14.17 8.45 9.01
C LYS A 32 -13.79 8.69 7.54
N THR A 33 -14.69 8.39 6.63
CA THR A 33 -14.47 8.56 5.18
C THR A 33 -14.26 10.02 4.85
N ASP A 34 -15.11 10.93 5.37
CA ASP A 34 -14.97 12.37 5.15
C ASP A 34 -13.67 12.91 5.76
N PHE A 35 -13.28 12.39 6.92
CA PHE A 35 -11.99 12.73 7.54
C PHE A 35 -10.82 12.32 6.65
N TRP A 36 -10.81 11.10 6.12
CA TRP A 36 -9.75 10.64 5.22
C TRP A 36 -9.77 11.39 3.89
N ALA A 37 -10.96 11.72 3.37
CA ALA A 37 -11.08 12.58 2.18
C ALA A 37 -10.47 13.96 2.44
N LYS A 38 -10.78 14.59 3.58
CA LYS A 38 -10.18 15.87 3.98
C LYS A 38 -8.66 15.75 4.17
N GLN A 39 -8.18 14.66 4.77
CA GLN A 39 -6.74 14.40 4.93
C GLN A 39 -6.03 14.31 3.57
N PHE A 40 -6.66 13.66 2.59
CA PHE A 40 -6.16 13.59 1.22
C PHE A 40 -6.11 14.98 0.58
N ASP A 41 -7.21 15.74 0.65
CA ASP A 41 -7.34 17.07 0.05
C ASP A 41 -6.34 18.08 0.65
N LEU A 42 -5.99 17.91 1.91
CA LEU A 42 -4.96 18.71 2.59
C LEU A 42 -3.51 18.28 2.27
N GLY A 43 -3.32 17.22 1.48
CA GLY A 43 -2.00 16.71 1.12
C GLY A 43 -1.30 15.92 2.25
N LEU A 44 -2.06 15.46 3.26
CA LEU A 44 -1.53 14.74 4.42
C LEU A 44 -1.65 13.21 4.29
N ALA A 45 -2.11 12.70 3.15
CA ALA A 45 -2.19 11.27 2.88
C ALA A 45 -0.79 10.67 2.69
N TRP A 46 -0.02 11.26 1.81
CA TRP A 46 1.38 10.93 1.51
C TRP A 46 2.14 12.25 1.29
N VAL A 47 2.65 12.87 2.34
CA VAL A 47 3.20 14.23 2.31
C VAL A 47 4.26 14.46 1.22
N HIS A 48 4.92 13.40 0.75
CA HIS A 48 5.95 13.44 -0.28
C HIS A 48 5.43 13.31 -1.71
N PHE A 49 4.16 12.96 -1.89
CA PHE A 49 3.56 12.94 -3.23
C PHE A 49 3.38 14.36 -3.77
N PRO A 50 3.25 14.52 -5.09
CA PRO A 50 2.95 15.80 -5.69
C PRO A 50 1.67 16.42 -5.13
N GLU A 51 1.60 17.75 -5.14
CA GLU A 51 0.37 18.46 -4.81
C GLU A 51 -0.78 18.03 -5.74
N GLY A 52 -1.97 17.90 -5.17
CA GLY A 52 -3.15 17.36 -5.86
C GLY A 52 -3.23 15.83 -5.90
N SER A 53 -2.15 15.13 -5.50
CA SER A 53 -2.12 13.65 -5.43
C SER A 53 -2.20 13.14 -3.99
N GLY A 54 -2.76 13.93 -3.08
CA GLY A 54 -2.79 13.62 -1.65
C GLY A 54 -1.50 13.95 -0.91
N GLY A 55 -0.59 14.71 -1.54
CA GLY A 55 0.71 15.12 -1.00
C GLY A 55 0.94 16.64 -1.04
N LEU A 56 2.07 17.06 -0.47
CA LEU A 56 2.55 18.45 -0.36
C LEU A 56 3.91 18.64 -1.02
N ASN A 57 4.42 17.61 -1.69
CA ASN A 57 5.76 17.58 -2.28
C ASN A 57 6.89 17.94 -1.27
N VAL A 58 6.77 17.47 -0.03
CA VAL A 58 7.73 17.70 1.04
C VAL A 58 8.46 16.40 1.41
N ASN A 59 9.54 16.52 2.19
CA ASN A 59 10.34 15.35 2.58
C ASN A 59 9.49 14.28 3.29
N PRO A 60 9.61 12.98 2.92
CA PRO A 60 8.85 11.88 3.50
C PRO A 60 8.96 11.77 5.03
N LYS A 61 10.03 12.28 5.65
CA LYS A 61 10.19 12.31 7.13
C LYS A 61 9.02 13.00 7.85
N PHE A 62 8.36 13.95 7.19
CA PHE A 62 7.19 14.64 7.77
C PHE A 62 5.95 13.76 7.86
N GLN A 63 5.92 12.60 7.20
CA GLN A 63 4.84 11.64 7.39
C GLN A 63 4.80 11.09 8.83
N LEU A 64 5.95 10.98 9.48
CA LEU A 64 6.01 10.59 10.90
C LEU A 64 5.33 11.63 11.79
N LEU A 65 5.54 12.93 11.52
CA LEU A 65 4.86 14.01 12.25
C LEU A 65 3.33 13.89 12.10
N VAL A 66 2.83 13.66 10.88
CA VAL A 66 1.40 13.46 10.62
C VAL A 66 0.88 12.26 11.41
N ASN A 67 1.52 11.11 11.27
CA ASN A 67 1.08 9.85 11.89
C ASN A 67 1.10 9.93 13.43
N ASP A 68 2.13 10.56 14.01
CA ASP A 68 2.26 10.69 15.47
C ASP A 68 1.26 11.68 16.05
N THR A 69 0.98 12.78 15.34
CA THR A 69 -0.03 13.75 15.74
C THR A 69 -1.42 13.12 15.72
N LEU A 70 -1.81 12.45 14.64
CA LEU A 70 -3.10 11.77 14.55
C LEU A 70 -3.26 10.68 15.62
N ARG A 71 -2.19 9.93 15.93
CA ARG A 71 -2.20 8.92 16.99
C ARG A 71 -2.41 9.54 18.38
N LYS A 72 -1.76 10.66 18.69
CA LYS A 72 -1.92 11.39 19.94
C LYS A 72 -3.36 11.91 20.13
N GLU A 73 -4.00 12.31 19.06
CA GLU A 73 -5.41 12.73 19.03
C GLU A 73 -6.39 11.54 19.02
N GLY A 74 -5.90 10.30 19.14
CA GLY A 74 -6.75 9.09 19.12
C GLY A 74 -7.43 8.82 17.80
N ILE A 75 -6.94 9.40 16.71
CA ILE A 75 -7.51 9.26 15.38
C ILE A 75 -7.02 7.97 14.73
N SER A 76 -7.98 7.18 14.26
CA SER A 76 -7.70 5.89 13.61
C SER A 76 -7.12 6.05 12.21
N THR A 77 -6.11 5.23 11.89
CA THR A 77 -5.55 5.08 10.55
C THR A 77 -5.95 3.74 9.91
N ASN A 78 -7.16 3.25 10.23
CA ASN A 78 -7.63 1.93 9.79
C ASN A 78 -7.83 1.82 8.27
N ASN A 79 -7.95 2.92 7.52
CA ASN A 79 -7.93 2.91 6.07
C ASN A 79 -6.69 2.18 5.52
N ARG A 80 -5.52 2.40 6.11
CA ARG A 80 -4.27 1.73 5.72
C ARG A 80 -4.28 0.23 5.98
N ILE A 81 -5.01 -0.23 7.00
CA ILE A 81 -5.17 -1.66 7.29
C ILE A 81 -6.15 -2.28 6.30
N ALA A 82 -7.28 -1.60 6.04
CA ALA A 82 -8.31 -2.08 5.13
C ALA A 82 -7.84 -2.15 3.68
N ASN A 83 -6.96 -1.23 3.26
CA ASN A 83 -6.47 -1.10 1.88
C ASN A 83 -4.94 -1.03 1.81
N LEU A 84 -4.25 -1.93 2.51
CA LEU A 84 -2.78 -1.93 2.59
C LEU A 84 -2.13 -2.02 1.21
N LEU A 85 -2.65 -2.88 0.33
CA LEU A 85 -2.10 -3.10 -1.01
C LEU A 85 -2.27 -1.86 -1.89
N GLY A 86 -3.45 -1.24 -1.86
CA GLY A 86 -3.69 0.01 -2.58
C GLY A 86 -2.80 1.14 -2.06
N ILE A 87 -2.92 1.47 -0.77
CA ILE A 87 -2.27 2.62 -0.15
C ILE A 87 -0.74 2.49 -0.10
N GLY A 88 -0.24 1.27 0.19
CA GLY A 88 1.19 1.04 0.39
C GLY A 88 1.97 0.68 -0.87
N MET A 89 1.30 0.14 -1.88
CA MET A 89 1.93 -0.41 -3.08
C MET A 89 1.37 0.22 -4.36
N GLY A 90 0.04 0.26 -4.51
CA GLY A 90 -0.64 0.80 -5.68
C GLY A 90 -0.44 2.31 -5.82
N ALA A 91 -0.68 3.08 -4.76
CA ALA A 91 -0.60 4.54 -4.80
C ALA A 91 0.78 5.05 -5.25
N PRO A 92 1.91 4.65 -4.63
CA PRO A 92 3.23 5.12 -5.08
C PRO A 92 3.54 4.68 -6.53
N THR A 93 3.08 3.50 -6.94
CA THR A 93 3.31 3.02 -8.30
C THR A 93 2.45 3.80 -9.32
N ILE A 94 1.21 4.15 -8.99
CA ILE A 94 0.37 4.99 -9.87
C ILE A 94 0.93 6.40 -9.98
N VAL A 95 1.48 6.97 -8.90
CA VAL A 95 2.13 8.29 -8.95
C VAL A 95 3.37 8.27 -9.85
N GLU A 96 4.14 7.18 -9.85
CA GLU A 96 5.38 7.05 -10.62
C GLU A 96 5.14 6.73 -12.11
N TYR A 97 4.17 5.86 -12.42
CA TYR A 97 3.97 5.31 -13.76
C TYR A 97 2.62 5.68 -14.40
N GLY A 98 1.69 6.20 -13.62
CA GLY A 98 0.34 6.51 -14.08
C GLY A 98 0.22 7.83 -14.81
N THR A 99 -0.83 7.97 -15.58
CA THR A 99 -1.25 9.22 -16.17
C THR A 99 -1.91 10.13 -15.13
N LYS A 100 -2.03 11.43 -15.46
CA LYS A 100 -2.78 12.37 -14.59
C LYS A 100 -4.21 11.90 -14.34
N ASP A 101 -4.89 11.39 -15.37
CA ASP A 101 -6.27 10.89 -15.26
C ASP A 101 -6.36 9.67 -14.33
N GLN A 102 -5.36 8.77 -14.37
CA GLN A 102 -5.28 7.63 -13.45
C GLN A 102 -5.03 8.09 -12.00
N ILE A 103 -4.15 9.06 -11.80
CA ILE A 103 -3.87 9.65 -10.48
C ILE A 103 -5.17 10.25 -9.91
N ASP A 104 -5.86 11.09 -10.67
CA ASP A 104 -7.08 11.77 -10.24
C ASP A 104 -8.23 10.79 -9.98
N LYS A 105 -8.33 9.73 -10.79
CA LYS A 105 -9.38 8.72 -10.67
C LYS A 105 -9.21 7.83 -9.45
N TYR A 106 -7.98 7.38 -9.19
CA TYR A 106 -7.76 6.24 -8.30
C TYR A 106 -7.27 6.60 -6.90
N LEU A 107 -6.46 7.66 -6.72
CA LEU A 107 -5.77 7.84 -5.44
C LEU A 107 -6.68 8.21 -4.27
N LYS A 108 -7.66 9.09 -4.49
CA LYS A 108 -8.55 9.53 -3.40
C LYS A 108 -9.46 8.41 -2.90
N PRO A 109 -10.25 7.70 -3.74
CA PRO A 109 -11.07 6.57 -3.28
C PRO A 109 -10.24 5.40 -2.73
N MET A 110 -9.01 5.22 -3.23
CA MET A 110 -8.06 4.27 -2.65
C MET A 110 -7.65 4.66 -1.22
N PHE A 111 -7.33 5.94 -1.00
CA PHE A 111 -6.89 6.40 0.32
C PHE A 111 -8.03 6.38 1.35
N THR A 112 -9.24 6.73 0.96
CA THR A 112 -10.43 6.69 1.81
C THR A 112 -10.93 5.27 2.10
N ALA A 113 -10.33 4.27 1.43
CA ALA A 113 -10.75 2.87 1.47
C ALA A 113 -12.20 2.63 0.98
N GLU A 114 -12.74 3.57 0.18
CA GLU A 114 -13.99 3.36 -0.56
C GLU A 114 -13.81 2.32 -1.66
N GLU A 115 -12.62 2.27 -2.26
CA GLU A 115 -12.24 1.28 -3.26
C GLU A 115 -11.01 0.49 -2.79
N ILE A 116 -11.24 -0.79 -2.49
CA ILE A 116 -10.19 -1.72 -2.05
C ILE A 116 -9.44 -2.24 -3.28
N TRP A 117 -8.16 -2.49 -3.11
CA TRP A 117 -7.26 -2.94 -4.16
C TRP A 117 -6.61 -4.27 -3.82
N CYS A 118 -6.39 -5.10 -4.83
CA CYS A 118 -5.63 -6.35 -4.72
C CYS A 118 -4.46 -6.39 -5.71
N GLN A 119 -3.56 -7.34 -5.47
CA GLN A 119 -2.41 -7.63 -6.31
C GLN A 119 -2.61 -8.96 -7.06
N LEU A 120 -2.49 -8.93 -8.39
CA LEU A 120 -2.74 -10.05 -9.30
C LEU A 120 -1.44 -10.45 -10.00
N PHE A 121 -0.53 -11.07 -9.24
CA PHE A 121 0.83 -11.40 -9.68
C PHE A 121 0.99 -12.91 -9.90
N SER A 122 1.03 -13.67 -8.79
CA SER A 122 1.33 -15.09 -8.80
C SER A 122 0.32 -15.91 -9.59
N GLU A 123 0.80 -16.97 -10.22
CA GLU A 123 0.00 -17.99 -10.91
C GLU A 123 0.32 -19.38 -10.34
N PRO A 124 -0.50 -20.41 -10.57
CA PRO A 124 -0.18 -21.77 -10.10
C PRO A 124 1.20 -22.26 -10.53
N GLY A 125 1.67 -21.85 -11.73
CA GLY A 125 2.98 -22.20 -12.29
C GLY A 125 4.06 -21.14 -12.13
N SER A 126 3.77 -19.97 -11.57
CA SER A 126 4.67 -18.81 -11.55
C SER A 126 4.52 -18.00 -10.28
N GLY A 127 5.44 -18.20 -9.34
CA GLY A 127 5.56 -17.46 -8.08
C GLY A 127 6.88 -16.69 -8.03
N SER A 128 7.94 -17.32 -7.51
CA SER A 128 9.28 -16.68 -7.44
C SER A 128 9.84 -16.30 -8.80
N ASP A 129 9.56 -17.08 -9.85
CA ASP A 129 9.83 -16.72 -11.23
C ASP A 129 8.60 -16.04 -11.84
N LEU A 130 8.27 -14.85 -11.33
CA LEU A 130 7.11 -14.08 -11.78
C LEU A 130 7.14 -13.81 -13.29
N ALA A 131 8.31 -13.56 -13.86
CA ALA A 131 8.44 -13.28 -15.29
C ALA A 131 8.00 -14.44 -16.19
N SER A 132 7.82 -15.65 -15.67
CA SER A 132 7.31 -16.81 -16.41
C SER A 132 5.78 -16.94 -16.36
N LEU A 133 5.07 -15.92 -15.92
CA LEU A 133 3.61 -15.86 -15.92
C LEU A 133 3.02 -16.11 -17.31
N SER A 134 1.84 -16.72 -17.36
CA SER A 134 1.14 -17.19 -18.55
C SER A 134 -0.18 -16.45 -18.84
N THR A 135 -0.76 -15.75 -17.86
CA THR A 135 -1.91 -14.88 -18.08
C THR A 135 -1.61 -13.92 -19.20
N LYS A 136 -2.36 -13.99 -20.30
CA LYS A 136 -2.11 -13.24 -21.54
C LYS A 136 -3.10 -12.10 -21.70
N ALA A 137 -2.66 -11.02 -22.32
CA ALA A 137 -3.49 -9.92 -22.78
C ALA A 137 -3.21 -9.70 -24.28
N ILE A 138 -4.26 -9.72 -25.11
CA ILE A 138 -4.19 -9.57 -26.55
C ILE A 138 -4.87 -8.25 -26.91
N ASP A 139 -4.17 -7.38 -27.65
CA ASP A 139 -4.74 -6.13 -28.17
C ASP A 139 -5.83 -6.48 -29.20
N ASP A 140 -7.06 -6.00 -29.00
CA ASP A 140 -8.19 -6.19 -29.90
C ASP A 140 -8.52 -4.94 -30.74
N GLY A 141 -7.67 -3.91 -30.64
CA GLY A 141 -7.81 -2.61 -31.31
C GLY A 141 -8.40 -1.53 -30.41
N ASP A 142 -9.41 -1.82 -29.61
CA ASP A 142 -10.05 -0.88 -28.67
C ASP A 142 -9.49 -0.98 -27.25
N GLY A 143 -8.91 -2.15 -26.91
CA GLY A 143 -8.37 -2.46 -25.60
C GLY A 143 -7.58 -3.75 -25.59
N TYR A 144 -7.70 -4.51 -24.52
CA TYR A 144 -7.05 -5.80 -24.34
C TYR A 144 -8.05 -6.85 -23.88
N ILE A 145 -7.95 -8.05 -24.44
CA ILE A 145 -8.69 -9.23 -23.97
C ILE A 145 -7.75 -10.08 -23.13
N VAL A 146 -8.11 -10.26 -21.85
CA VAL A 146 -7.29 -10.98 -20.88
C VAL A 146 -7.87 -12.35 -20.58
N ASN A 147 -6.98 -13.36 -20.63
CA ASN A 147 -7.28 -14.74 -20.28
C ASN A 147 -6.17 -15.32 -19.41
N GLY A 148 -6.54 -16.01 -18.31
CA GLY A 148 -5.60 -16.65 -17.42
C GLY A 148 -6.12 -16.83 -16.00
N GLN A 149 -5.18 -17.10 -15.08
CA GLN A 149 -5.49 -17.33 -13.67
C GLN A 149 -4.43 -16.73 -12.79
N LYS A 150 -4.84 -16.05 -11.73
CA LYS A 150 -3.98 -15.59 -10.64
C LYS A 150 -4.33 -16.31 -9.34
N VAL A 151 -3.37 -16.44 -8.45
CA VAL A 151 -3.52 -17.17 -7.18
C VAL A 151 -2.86 -16.40 -6.05
N TRP A 152 -3.25 -16.69 -4.82
CA TRP A 152 -2.79 -16.02 -3.59
C TRP A 152 -3.16 -14.54 -3.53
N THR A 153 -4.26 -14.16 -4.19
CA THR A 153 -4.72 -12.77 -4.22
C THR A 153 -5.38 -12.40 -2.89
N THR A 154 -4.65 -11.63 -2.09
CA THR A 154 -5.17 -11.12 -0.81
C THR A 154 -6.33 -10.18 -1.04
N LEU A 155 -7.44 -10.37 -0.31
CA LEU A 155 -8.66 -9.57 -0.36
C LEU A 155 -9.31 -9.44 -1.76
N GLY A 156 -9.00 -10.33 -2.71
CA GLY A 156 -9.55 -10.26 -4.07
C GLY A 156 -11.08 -10.20 -4.11
N HIS A 157 -11.75 -10.87 -3.18
CA HIS A 157 -13.22 -10.89 -3.05
C HIS A 157 -13.83 -9.60 -2.51
N LEU A 158 -13.04 -8.66 -2.01
CA LEU A 158 -13.46 -7.34 -1.52
C LEU A 158 -12.96 -6.21 -2.42
N SER A 159 -12.11 -6.53 -3.40
CA SER A 159 -11.42 -5.52 -4.18
C SER A 159 -12.25 -5.03 -5.35
N LYS A 160 -12.28 -3.72 -5.54
CA LYS A 160 -12.82 -3.06 -6.73
C LYS A 160 -11.79 -3.07 -7.86
N TRP A 161 -10.51 -2.87 -7.53
CA TRP A 161 -9.44 -2.78 -8.51
C TRP A 161 -8.33 -3.80 -8.25
N GLY A 162 -7.74 -4.30 -9.34
CA GLY A 162 -6.61 -5.21 -9.31
C GLY A 162 -5.38 -4.65 -10.02
N LEU A 163 -4.21 -4.78 -9.41
CA LEU A 163 -2.89 -4.50 -9.97
C LEU A 163 -2.43 -5.74 -10.73
N LEU A 164 -2.67 -5.78 -12.02
CA LEU A 164 -2.54 -6.98 -12.86
C LEU A 164 -1.33 -6.92 -13.79
N VAL A 165 -0.44 -7.91 -13.70
CA VAL A 165 0.63 -8.14 -14.67
C VAL A 165 0.27 -9.30 -15.60
N THR A 166 0.43 -9.08 -16.91
CA THR A 166 0.12 -10.07 -17.96
C THR A 166 1.22 -10.15 -19.01
N ARG A 167 1.14 -11.18 -19.84
CA ARG A 167 1.98 -11.32 -21.02
C ARG A 167 1.26 -10.78 -22.25
N THR A 168 1.82 -9.74 -22.85
CA THR A 168 1.32 -9.14 -24.10
C THR A 168 2.14 -9.59 -25.33
N ASP A 169 3.42 -9.94 -25.13
CA ASP A 169 4.28 -10.42 -26.21
C ASP A 169 5.02 -11.71 -25.77
N PRO A 170 4.68 -12.88 -26.33
CA PRO A 170 5.35 -14.14 -26.04
C PRO A 170 6.67 -14.35 -26.81
N ASP A 171 6.92 -13.57 -27.86
CA ASP A 171 8.02 -13.81 -28.81
C ASP A 171 9.32 -13.09 -28.42
N VAL A 172 9.27 -12.27 -27.38
CA VAL A 172 10.43 -11.56 -26.82
C VAL A 172 10.92 -12.22 -25.51
N PRO A 173 12.12 -11.87 -25.00
CA PRO A 173 12.58 -12.34 -23.69
C PRO A 173 11.55 -12.07 -22.60
N LYS A 174 11.32 -13.04 -21.72
CA LYS A 174 10.19 -13.09 -20.77
C LYS A 174 9.95 -11.81 -19.96
N HIS A 175 10.99 -11.06 -19.62
CA HIS A 175 10.89 -9.80 -18.89
C HIS A 175 10.46 -8.61 -19.77
N ARG A 176 10.56 -8.71 -21.08
CA ARG A 176 10.23 -7.62 -22.01
C ARG A 176 8.81 -7.74 -22.59
N GLY A 177 8.21 -8.91 -22.49
CA GLY A 177 6.87 -9.18 -23.03
C GLY A 177 5.74 -9.00 -22.01
N LEU A 178 5.95 -8.26 -20.94
CA LEU A 178 4.98 -8.04 -19.90
C LEU A 178 4.40 -6.64 -19.96
N THR A 179 3.09 -6.52 -19.71
CA THR A 179 2.39 -5.24 -19.57
C THR A 179 1.61 -5.23 -18.27
N PHE A 180 1.50 -4.07 -17.67
CA PHE A 180 0.83 -3.87 -16.41
C PHE A 180 -0.50 -3.16 -16.61
N PHE A 181 -1.56 -3.63 -15.92
CA PHE A 181 -2.90 -3.10 -16.05
C PHE A 181 -3.54 -2.83 -14.69
N ILE A 182 -4.44 -1.87 -14.66
CA ILE A 182 -5.43 -1.70 -13.59
C ILE A 182 -6.73 -2.34 -14.08
N VAL A 183 -7.14 -3.45 -13.48
CA VAL A 183 -8.35 -4.19 -13.86
C VAL A 183 -9.48 -3.92 -12.87
N ASP A 184 -10.69 -3.70 -13.39
CA ASP A 184 -11.92 -3.68 -12.59
C ASP A 184 -12.29 -5.13 -12.25
N MET A 185 -12.29 -5.45 -10.94
CA MET A 185 -12.56 -6.79 -10.45
C MET A 185 -14.03 -7.21 -10.60
N GLU A 186 -14.92 -6.27 -10.93
CA GLU A 186 -16.35 -6.51 -11.22
C GLU A 186 -16.62 -6.66 -12.73
N SER A 187 -15.58 -6.61 -13.59
CA SER A 187 -15.73 -6.79 -15.04
C SER A 187 -16.29 -8.17 -15.37
N GLU A 188 -17.10 -8.23 -16.44
CA GLU A 188 -17.55 -9.50 -17.00
C GLU A 188 -16.34 -10.39 -17.34
N GLY A 189 -16.41 -11.68 -16.95
CA GLY A 189 -15.33 -12.65 -17.15
C GLY A 189 -14.31 -12.72 -16.01
N VAL A 190 -14.38 -11.85 -14.99
CA VAL A 190 -13.60 -11.98 -13.76
C VAL A 190 -14.37 -12.87 -12.76
N GLU A 191 -13.75 -13.97 -12.35
CA GLU A 191 -14.31 -14.85 -11.32
C GLU A 191 -13.32 -14.97 -10.17
N VAL A 192 -13.77 -14.62 -8.95
CA VAL A 192 -12.98 -14.68 -7.72
C VAL A 192 -13.43 -15.85 -6.87
N ARG A 193 -12.52 -16.77 -6.54
CA ARG A 193 -12.77 -17.96 -5.72
C ARG A 193 -11.92 -17.92 -4.45
N PRO A 194 -12.55 -17.83 -3.26
CA PRO A 194 -11.82 -17.84 -1.99
C PRO A 194 -11.05 -19.15 -1.78
N LEU A 195 -9.78 -19.05 -1.33
CA LEU A 195 -8.93 -20.17 -0.93
C LEU A 195 -9.01 -20.37 0.57
N ARG A 196 -9.60 -21.49 1.00
CA ARG A 196 -9.70 -21.81 2.43
C ARG A 196 -8.36 -22.29 2.97
N GLN A 197 -7.83 -21.55 3.93
CA GLN A 197 -6.58 -21.84 4.61
C GLN A 197 -6.77 -22.91 5.70
N ILE A 198 -5.68 -23.49 6.21
CA ILE A 198 -5.70 -24.44 7.33
C ILE A 198 -6.30 -23.84 8.62
N THR A 199 -6.24 -22.51 8.77
CA THR A 199 -6.87 -21.76 9.87
C THR A 199 -8.40 -21.71 9.77
N GLY A 200 -8.95 -22.05 8.61
CA GLY A 200 -10.38 -21.92 8.29
C GLY A 200 -10.77 -20.58 7.67
N GLU A 201 -9.86 -19.60 7.64
CA GLU A 201 -10.02 -18.30 7.00
C GLU A 201 -9.85 -18.42 5.47
N ALA A 202 -10.31 -17.41 4.73
CA ALA A 202 -10.23 -17.35 3.27
C ALA A 202 -9.84 -15.94 2.79
N GLU A 203 -8.73 -15.44 3.29
CA GLU A 203 -8.20 -14.12 2.91
C GLU A 203 -7.61 -14.10 1.50
N PHE A 204 -7.07 -15.26 1.06
CA PHE A 204 -6.52 -15.43 -0.28
C PHE A 204 -7.56 -15.94 -1.26
N ASN A 205 -7.35 -15.62 -2.52
CA ASN A 205 -8.26 -15.99 -3.60
C ASN A 205 -7.49 -16.49 -4.82
N GLU A 206 -8.14 -17.35 -5.58
CA GLU A 206 -7.89 -17.56 -7.00
C GLU A 206 -8.73 -16.57 -7.79
N VAL A 207 -8.17 -16.01 -8.85
CA VAL A 207 -8.88 -15.09 -9.75
C VAL A 207 -8.71 -15.59 -11.18
N TYR A 208 -9.82 -15.88 -11.82
CA TYR A 208 -9.89 -16.36 -13.20
C TYR A 208 -10.31 -15.22 -14.12
N PHE A 209 -9.67 -15.14 -15.27
CA PHE A 209 -9.98 -14.19 -16.32
C PHE A 209 -10.40 -14.98 -17.57
N THR A 210 -11.64 -14.76 -18.03
CA THR A 210 -12.17 -15.38 -19.25
C THR A 210 -12.70 -14.27 -20.16
N ASP A 211 -11.93 -13.96 -21.21
CA ASP A 211 -12.21 -12.92 -22.18
C ASP A 211 -12.49 -11.54 -21.55
N VAL A 212 -11.81 -11.22 -20.45
CA VAL A 212 -11.98 -9.95 -19.74
C VAL A 212 -11.46 -8.79 -20.58
N LYS A 213 -12.30 -7.81 -20.84
CA LYS A 213 -11.94 -6.61 -21.60
C LYS A 213 -11.35 -5.54 -20.67
N ILE A 214 -10.14 -5.08 -20.98
CA ILE A 214 -9.48 -3.99 -20.28
C ILE A 214 -9.23 -2.85 -21.26
N PRO A 215 -9.76 -1.63 -21.01
CA PRO A 215 -9.52 -0.45 -21.86
C PRO A 215 -8.04 -0.05 -21.90
N LYS A 216 -7.62 0.60 -23.01
CA LYS A 216 -6.21 1.07 -23.17
C LYS A 216 -5.77 2.06 -22.11
N GLU A 217 -6.68 2.90 -21.63
CA GLU A 217 -6.42 3.86 -20.57
C GLU A 217 -6.12 3.21 -19.20
N ASN A 218 -6.37 1.91 -19.06
CA ASN A 218 -6.04 1.15 -17.84
C ASN A 218 -4.66 0.49 -17.88
N VAL A 219 -3.87 0.70 -18.94
CA VAL A 219 -2.44 0.35 -18.95
C VAL A 219 -1.72 1.25 -17.94
N LEU A 220 -0.99 0.66 -17.00
CA LEU A 220 -0.15 1.39 -16.06
C LEU A 220 1.31 1.35 -16.52
N GLY A 221 1.87 2.49 -16.83
CA GLY A 221 3.13 2.62 -17.56
C GLY A 221 2.91 2.41 -19.05
N GLU A 222 3.86 1.76 -19.72
CA GLU A 222 3.81 1.52 -21.16
C GLU A 222 3.66 0.02 -21.50
N VAL A 223 3.17 -0.27 -22.68
CA VAL A 223 3.11 -1.65 -23.21
C VAL A 223 4.53 -2.23 -23.29
N GLY A 224 4.73 -3.43 -22.75
CA GLY A 224 6.05 -4.08 -22.69
C GLY A 224 6.90 -3.70 -21.46
N ASP A 225 6.48 -2.71 -20.66
CA ASP A 225 7.23 -2.24 -19.47
C ASP A 225 6.70 -2.83 -18.14
N GLY A 226 5.80 -3.79 -18.23
CA GLY A 226 5.15 -4.38 -17.05
C GLY A 226 6.11 -5.00 -16.04
N TRP A 227 7.30 -5.44 -16.45
CA TRP A 227 8.32 -5.94 -15.54
C TRP A 227 8.85 -4.83 -14.61
N ARG A 228 9.16 -3.65 -15.16
CA ARG A 228 9.64 -2.50 -14.39
C ARG A 228 8.60 -2.03 -13.40
N VAL A 229 7.34 -1.91 -13.81
CA VAL A 229 6.21 -1.56 -12.94
C VAL A 229 6.03 -2.60 -11.83
N SER A 230 6.12 -3.90 -12.16
CA SER A 230 6.05 -4.98 -11.17
C SER A 230 7.16 -4.90 -10.12
N LEU A 231 8.39 -4.58 -10.54
CA LEU A 231 9.52 -4.40 -9.61
C LEU A 231 9.28 -3.21 -8.67
N ALA A 232 8.73 -2.11 -9.15
CA ALA A 232 8.39 -0.95 -8.31
C ALA A 232 7.36 -1.34 -7.23
N ILE A 233 6.31 -2.08 -7.60
CA ILE A 233 5.32 -2.59 -6.63
C ILE A 233 5.98 -3.49 -5.58
N LEU A 234 6.83 -4.43 -5.99
CA LEU A 234 7.53 -5.33 -5.07
C LEU A 234 8.50 -4.59 -4.14
N MET A 235 9.11 -3.50 -4.60
CA MET A 235 9.93 -2.63 -3.74
C MET A 235 9.07 -1.87 -2.74
N ASN A 236 7.96 -1.29 -3.17
CA ASN A 236 6.99 -0.61 -2.30
C ASN A 236 6.39 -1.56 -1.26
N GLU A 237 6.13 -2.82 -1.63
CA GLU A 237 5.68 -3.87 -0.71
C GLU A 237 6.65 -4.07 0.45
N ARG A 238 7.94 -4.18 0.16
CA ARG A 238 8.98 -4.34 1.19
C ARG A 238 8.99 -3.18 2.18
N VAL A 239 8.79 -1.96 1.69
CA VAL A 239 8.69 -0.77 2.53
C VAL A 239 7.39 -0.75 3.33
N ALA A 240 6.26 -1.04 2.70
CA ALA A 240 4.93 -1.00 3.32
C ALA A 240 4.78 -2.06 4.43
N ILE A 241 5.29 -3.28 4.20
CA ILE A 241 5.16 -4.40 5.14
C ILE A 241 6.33 -4.46 6.13
N GLY A 242 7.56 -4.23 5.68
CA GLY A 242 8.78 -4.44 6.47
C GLY A 242 9.45 -3.17 6.99
N GLY A 243 9.23 -2.00 6.38
CA GLY A 243 9.99 -0.77 6.62
C GLY A 243 9.60 0.04 7.85
N ASN A 244 8.61 -0.38 8.63
CA ASN A 244 8.18 0.37 9.80
C ASN A 244 9.22 0.35 10.92
N VAL A 245 9.84 1.52 11.19
CA VAL A 245 10.67 1.73 12.37
C VAL A 245 9.76 1.80 13.61
N ARG A 246 9.71 0.71 14.35
CA ARG A 246 8.93 0.65 15.60
C ARG A 246 9.61 1.47 16.71
N GLN A 247 8.81 1.99 17.63
CA GLN A 247 9.33 2.62 18.83
C GLN A 247 10.08 1.57 19.68
N ARG A 248 11.20 1.98 20.29
CA ARG A 248 11.98 1.09 21.16
C ARG A 248 11.11 0.56 22.31
N GLY A 249 11.14 -0.75 22.52
CA GLY A 249 10.34 -1.37 23.58
C GLY A 249 8.85 -1.53 23.27
N SER A 250 8.43 -1.30 22.03
CA SER A 250 7.06 -1.57 21.60
C SER A 250 6.92 -3.02 21.10
N GLY A 251 5.66 -3.47 20.89
CA GLY A 251 5.35 -4.80 20.37
C GLY A 251 5.46 -5.92 21.41
N ALA A 252 5.43 -7.17 20.94
CA ALA A 252 5.37 -8.35 21.81
C ALA A 252 6.51 -8.44 22.84
N PRO A 253 7.80 -8.26 22.49
CA PRO A 253 8.87 -8.27 23.50
C PRO A 253 8.72 -7.19 24.57
N GLY A 254 8.27 -6.00 24.22
CA GLY A 254 8.00 -4.94 25.20
C GLY A 254 6.89 -5.30 26.17
N HIS A 255 5.78 -5.87 25.67
CA HIS A 255 4.68 -6.36 26.50
C HIS A 255 5.12 -7.50 27.43
N LEU A 256 5.93 -8.43 26.92
CA LEU A 256 6.45 -9.54 27.73
C LEU A 256 7.38 -9.04 28.85
N VAL A 257 8.24 -8.06 28.57
CA VAL A 257 9.09 -7.43 29.59
C VAL A 257 8.22 -6.71 30.65
N GLN A 258 7.16 -6.03 30.23
CA GLN A 258 6.26 -5.40 31.18
C GLN A 258 5.53 -6.44 32.05
N LEU A 259 5.00 -7.50 31.43
CA LEU A 259 4.34 -8.60 32.14
C LEU A 259 5.28 -9.30 33.13
N TRP A 260 6.56 -9.48 32.76
CA TRP A 260 7.61 -9.99 33.66
C TRP A 260 7.73 -9.14 34.90
N LYS A 261 7.81 -7.81 34.74
CA LYS A 261 7.92 -6.87 35.85
C LYS A 261 6.66 -6.86 36.71
N ASP A 262 5.49 -6.81 36.10
CA ASP A 262 4.20 -6.71 36.83
C ASP A 262 3.92 -7.96 37.66
N ARG A 263 4.40 -9.11 37.22
CA ARG A 263 4.26 -10.40 37.96
C ARG A 263 5.40 -10.70 38.90
N ASN A 264 6.40 -9.82 39.04
CA ASN A 264 7.60 -10.03 39.84
C ASN A 264 8.26 -11.40 39.63
N LEU A 265 8.33 -11.82 38.34
CA LEU A 265 8.94 -13.11 38.01
C LEU A 265 10.44 -13.05 38.22
N ASP A 266 11.02 -14.17 38.75
CA ASP A 266 12.46 -14.29 39.04
C ASP A 266 13.01 -15.64 38.53
N ASP A 267 12.67 -15.98 37.27
CA ASP A 267 13.20 -17.16 36.60
C ASP A 267 14.32 -16.77 35.62
N PRO A 268 15.59 -17.14 35.90
CA PRO A 268 16.72 -16.72 35.08
C PRO A 268 16.64 -17.24 33.63
N VAL A 269 16.03 -18.39 33.39
CA VAL A 269 15.89 -18.98 32.04
C VAL A 269 14.89 -18.18 31.21
N ILE A 270 13.75 -17.80 31.82
CA ILE A 270 12.76 -16.94 31.17
C ILE A 270 13.35 -15.55 30.92
N LYS A 271 14.09 -14.99 31.88
CA LYS A 271 14.77 -13.70 31.74
C LYS A 271 15.74 -13.69 30.58
N ASP A 272 16.54 -14.72 30.43
CA ASP A 272 17.50 -14.87 29.32
C ASP A 272 16.79 -14.89 27.96
N LYS A 273 15.72 -15.67 27.82
CA LYS A 273 14.89 -15.68 26.62
C LYS A 273 14.24 -14.34 26.30
N LEU A 274 13.80 -13.60 27.31
CA LEU A 274 13.24 -12.24 27.12
C LEU A 274 14.31 -11.25 26.61
N VAL A 275 15.52 -11.36 27.12
CA VAL A 275 16.66 -10.54 26.67
C VAL A 275 17.02 -10.88 25.22
N GLU A 276 17.05 -12.16 24.87
CA GLU A 276 17.30 -12.62 23.48
C GLU A 276 16.25 -12.04 22.51
N LEU A 277 14.96 -12.16 22.83
CA LEU A 277 13.87 -11.58 22.04
C LEU A 277 13.99 -10.06 21.91
N TRP A 278 14.38 -9.38 22.99
CA TRP A 278 14.63 -7.94 22.98
C TRP A 278 15.77 -7.56 22.03
N ILE A 279 16.90 -8.29 22.07
CA ILE A 279 18.05 -8.07 21.20
C ILE A 279 17.66 -8.26 19.75
N GLN A 280 16.92 -9.34 19.42
CA GLN A 280 16.44 -9.60 18.06
C GLN A 280 15.55 -8.46 17.55
N GLN A 281 14.61 -7.98 18.37
CA GLN A 281 13.75 -6.85 18.01
C GLN A 281 14.56 -5.56 17.78
N GLU A 282 15.54 -5.26 18.63
CA GLU A 282 16.38 -4.08 18.44
C GLU A 282 17.24 -4.18 17.19
N ALA A 283 17.77 -5.37 16.87
CA ALA A 283 18.49 -5.58 15.61
C ALA A 283 17.59 -5.27 14.40
N VAL A 284 16.35 -5.75 14.36
CA VAL A 284 15.37 -5.43 13.30
C VAL A 284 15.08 -3.94 13.26
N ARG A 285 14.83 -3.31 14.42
CA ARG A 285 14.55 -1.86 14.51
C ARG A 285 15.70 -1.03 13.94
N LEU A 286 16.93 -1.33 14.33
CA LEU A 286 18.13 -0.62 13.86
C LEU A 286 18.39 -0.86 12.37
N THR A 287 18.12 -2.08 11.87
CA THR A 287 18.22 -2.39 10.44
C THR A 287 17.21 -1.55 9.63
N ASN A 288 15.95 -1.44 10.10
CA ASN A 288 14.93 -0.62 9.43
C ASN A 288 15.27 0.88 9.49
N MET A 289 15.83 1.37 10.60
CA MET A 289 16.34 2.75 10.67
C MET A 289 17.42 3.00 9.62
N ARG A 290 18.40 2.11 9.53
CA ARG A 290 19.47 2.22 8.53
C ARG A 290 18.93 2.18 7.10
N ALA A 291 17.95 1.31 6.83
CA ALA A 291 17.33 1.23 5.51
C ALA A 291 16.53 2.50 5.14
N SER A 292 15.99 3.21 6.12
CA SER A 292 15.27 4.47 5.88
C SER A 292 16.18 5.70 5.72
N GLU A 293 17.47 5.58 6.02
CA GLU A 293 18.48 6.64 5.83
C GLU A 293 19.22 6.53 4.48
N LEU A 294 19.07 5.41 3.78
CA LEU A 294 19.65 5.14 2.46
C LEU A 294 18.68 5.52 1.35
#